data_7c22494382f3c64840f9e9b0821aa10d
#
_entry.id   7c22494382f3c64840f9e9b0821aa10d
#
_cell.length_a   1.000
_cell.length_b   1.000
_cell.length_c   1.000
_cell.angle_alpha   90.00
_cell.angle_beta   90.00
_cell.angle_gamma   90.00
#
_symmetry.space_group_name_H-M   'P 1'
#
loop_
_entity.id
_entity.type
_entity.pdbx_description
1 polymer ?
#
loop_
_entity_poly.entity_id
_entity_poly.type
_entity_poly.pdbx_seq_one_letter_code
_entity_poly.pdbx_strand_id
1 'polypeptide(L)'
;MYTQTCLRALFRNVRYKFRKVRNNVAGKDASMLEQQFEDFEQQKRRDHQAQDQSKSAKQKRDRLNPPDWSQVTKAGWNMLDSISEKVPRAFRLYSFFAQNIDKSCGAVVCDQKFLADYFGVSLRTIQYWIGDLESIGAIVKIPVGIYYAYALDPYQVWRGYNKSKKYAAFNAKTLTQKDGVIDRKLRLMLSRREEFEGSLKTSNHDLD
;
A
#
# COMPACT_ATOMS: atom_id res chain seq x y z
N MET A 1 3.72 32.11 8.38
CA MET A 1 4.55 31.75 9.55
C MET A 1 4.08 32.57 10.74
N TYR A 2 3.15 32.09 11.55
CA TYR A 2 2.78 32.74 12.82
C TYR A 2 3.78 32.30 13.88
N THR A 3 4.57 33.26 14.37
CA THR A 3 5.67 32.98 15.29
C THR A 3 5.15 32.52 16.65
N GLN A 4 5.89 31.63 17.32
CA GLN A 4 5.59 31.11 18.68
C GLN A 4 5.33 32.22 19.71
N THR A 5 5.81 33.42 19.46
CA THR A 5 5.57 34.64 20.29
C THR A 5 4.10 35.08 20.25
N CYS A 6 3.41 34.95 19.15
CA CYS A 6 1.99 35.35 19.03
C CYS A 6 1.07 34.40 19.81
N LEU A 7 1.36 33.12 19.81
CA LEU A 7 0.63 32.10 20.59
C LEU A 7 0.82 32.33 22.13
N ARG A 8 2.04 32.64 22.56
CA ARG A 8 2.31 32.95 23.98
C ARG A 8 1.60 34.21 24.46
N ALA A 9 1.44 35.21 23.59
CA ALA A 9 0.70 36.45 23.93
C ALA A 9 -0.81 36.19 24.03
N LEU A 10 -1.38 35.37 23.14
CA LEU A 10 -2.78 34.93 23.20
C LEU A 10 -3.08 34.14 24.49
N PHE A 11 -2.19 33.23 24.89
CA PHE A 11 -2.34 32.45 26.13
C PHE A 11 -2.25 33.30 27.40
N ARG A 12 -1.38 34.33 27.43
CA ARG A 12 -1.34 35.30 28.54
C ARG A 12 -2.65 36.08 28.66
N ASN A 13 -3.23 36.47 27.52
CA ASN A 13 -4.47 37.25 27.49
C ASN A 13 -5.69 36.43 27.93
N VAL A 14 -5.73 35.13 27.55
CA VAL A 14 -6.77 34.20 28.00
C VAL A 14 -6.66 33.93 29.50
N ARG A 15 -5.45 33.67 30.03
CA ARG A 15 -5.24 33.54 31.49
C ARG A 15 -5.61 34.80 32.28
N TYR A 16 -5.33 35.98 31.75
CA TYR A 16 -5.69 37.24 32.39
C TYR A 16 -7.22 37.42 32.39
N LYS A 17 -7.92 37.15 31.33
CA LYS A 17 -9.39 37.22 31.27
C LYS A 17 -10.03 36.20 32.23
N PHE A 18 -9.55 34.99 32.32
CA PHE A 18 -10.04 33.98 33.28
C PHE A 18 -9.81 34.39 34.72
N ARG A 19 -8.65 34.99 35.04
CA ARG A 19 -8.35 35.49 36.39
C ARG A 19 -9.31 36.61 36.80
N LYS A 20 -9.73 37.45 35.85
CA LYS A 20 -10.69 38.52 36.08
C LYS A 20 -12.12 38.03 36.30
N VAL A 21 -12.52 36.95 35.57
CA VAL A 21 -13.82 36.28 35.76
C VAL A 21 -13.86 35.53 37.10
N ARG A 22 -12.78 34.88 37.53
CA ARG A 22 -12.68 34.19 38.81
C ARG A 22 -12.94 35.06 40.03
N ASN A 23 -12.51 36.31 39.99
CA ASN A 23 -12.69 37.25 41.10
C ASN A 23 -14.14 37.76 41.24
N ASN A 24 -15.01 37.48 40.24
CA ASN A 24 -16.40 37.94 40.23
C ASN A 24 -17.44 36.84 40.44
N VAL A 25 -17.03 35.57 40.56
CA VAL A 25 -17.95 34.42 40.69
C VAL A 25 -17.79 33.81 42.09
N ALA A 26 -18.89 33.64 42.81
CA ALA A 26 -18.91 33.08 44.17
C ALA A 26 -18.39 31.62 44.20
N GLY A 27 -17.50 31.34 45.12
CA GLY A 27 -16.67 30.18 45.44
C GLY A 27 -16.93 28.78 44.83
N LYS A 28 -18.16 28.31 44.64
CA LYS A 28 -18.42 26.97 44.14
C LYS A 28 -18.34 26.86 42.60
N ASP A 29 -18.73 27.93 41.90
CA ASP A 29 -18.69 27.94 40.42
C ASP A 29 -17.27 28.17 39.91
N ALA A 30 -16.41 28.82 40.68
CA ALA A 30 -15.01 29.07 40.33
C ALA A 30 -14.19 27.77 40.34
N SER A 31 -14.43 26.86 41.30
CA SER A 31 -13.73 25.57 41.37
C SER A 31 -14.11 24.62 40.21
N MET A 32 -15.37 24.63 39.81
CA MET A 32 -15.86 23.84 38.68
C MET A 32 -15.28 24.33 37.35
N LEU A 33 -15.18 25.63 37.14
CA LEU A 33 -14.56 26.22 35.95
C LEU A 33 -13.04 25.95 35.90
N GLU A 34 -12.36 25.95 37.02
CA GLU A 34 -10.94 25.64 37.11
C GLU A 34 -10.68 24.16 36.78
N GLN A 35 -11.51 23.27 37.25
CA GLN A 35 -11.47 21.83 36.93
C GLN A 35 -11.74 21.55 35.44
N GLN A 36 -12.74 22.18 34.85
CA GLN A 36 -13.01 22.07 33.41
C GLN A 36 -11.85 22.61 32.56
N PHE A 37 -11.17 23.65 33.00
CA PHE A 37 -10.01 24.17 32.29
C PHE A 37 -8.79 23.24 32.38
N GLU A 38 -8.54 22.65 33.54
CA GLU A 38 -7.48 21.65 33.72
C GLU A 38 -7.75 20.39 32.86
N ASP A 39 -8.99 19.92 32.86
CA ASP A 39 -9.39 18.78 32.02
C ASP A 39 -9.21 19.07 30.53
N PHE A 40 -9.56 20.27 30.09
CA PHE A 40 -9.34 20.70 28.70
C PHE A 40 -7.85 20.78 28.35
N GLU A 41 -7.01 21.34 29.22
CA GLU A 41 -5.56 21.37 28.99
C GLU A 41 -4.96 19.95 28.98
N GLN A 42 -5.41 19.07 29.85
CA GLN A 42 -4.98 17.67 29.86
C GLN A 42 -5.38 16.93 28.59
N GLN A 43 -6.62 17.13 28.14
CA GLN A 43 -7.08 16.53 26.87
C GLN A 43 -6.25 17.02 25.70
N LYS A 44 -5.99 18.32 25.60
CA LYS A 44 -5.14 18.90 24.56
C LYS A 44 -3.72 18.36 24.57
N ARG A 45 -3.14 18.11 25.75
CA ARG A 45 -1.81 17.46 25.89
C ARG A 45 -1.84 16.02 25.42
N ARG A 46 -2.88 15.25 25.74
CA ARG A 46 -3.08 13.86 25.26
C ARG A 46 -3.20 13.81 23.77
N ASP A 47 -4.00 14.69 23.18
CA ASP A 47 -4.20 14.76 21.72
C ASP A 47 -2.88 15.11 20.99
N HIS A 48 -2.11 16.05 21.55
CA HIS A 48 -0.80 16.41 20.98
C HIS A 48 0.19 15.25 21.08
N GLN A 49 0.25 14.54 22.20
CA GLN A 49 1.09 13.35 22.38
C GLN A 49 0.68 12.22 21.43
N ALA A 50 -0.62 11.98 21.26
CA ALA A 50 -1.14 10.99 20.34
C ALA A 50 -0.77 11.32 18.88
N GLN A 51 -0.85 12.61 18.50
CA GLN A 51 -0.41 13.06 17.18
C GLN A 51 1.10 12.87 16.96
N ASP A 52 1.92 13.20 17.95
CA ASP A 52 3.38 13.04 17.83
C ASP A 52 3.79 11.56 17.77
N GLN A 53 3.12 10.70 18.57
CA GLN A 53 3.30 9.26 18.48
C GLN A 53 2.89 8.71 17.10
N SER A 54 1.78 9.18 16.55
CA SER A 54 1.31 8.76 15.23
C SER A 54 2.27 9.21 14.12
N LYS A 55 2.81 10.44 14.20
CA LYS A 55 3.81 10.96 13.25
C LYS A 55 5.13 10.18 13.33
N SER A 56 5.61 9.88 14.53
CA SER A 56 6.84 9.11 14.74
C SER A 56 6.69 7.66 14.25
N ALA A 57 5.54 7.03 14.49
CA ALA A 57 5.22 5.71 13.99
C ALA A 57 5.13 5.68 12.45
N LYS A 58 4.52 6.72 11.84
CA LYS A 58 4.49 6.87 10.38
C LYS A 58 5.89 7.04 9.81
N GLN A 59 6.70 7.92 10.39
CA GLN A 59 8.08 8.14 9.95
C GLN A 59 8.93 6.88 10.05
N LYS A 60 8.76 6.09 11.12
CA LYS A 60 9.44 4.79 11.28
C LYS A 60 9.01 3.79 10.20
N ARG A 61 7.71 3.76 9.84
CA ARG A 61 7.18 2.93 8.75
C ARG A 61 7.72 3.35 7.38
N ASP A 62 7.79 4.66 7.12
CA ASP A 62 8.28 5.20 5.85
C ASP A 62 9.78 4.96 5.67
N ARG A 63 10.57 4.93 6.76
CA ARG A 63 11.98 4.51 6.73
C ARG A 63 12.16 3.03 6.39
N LEU A 64 11.25 2.17 6.89
CA LEU A 64 11.29 0.73 6.61
C LEU A 64 10.79 0.36 5.21
N ASN A 65 9.90 1.19 4.64
CA ASN A 65 9.38 1.03 3.28
C ASN A 65 9.38 2.39 2.57
N PRO A 66 10.47 2.77 1.92
CA PRO A 66 10.56 3.99 1.14
C PRO A 66 9.44 4.06 0.09
N PRO A 67 8.93 5.26 -0.25
CA PRO A 67 7.77 5.42 -1.15
C PRO A 67 8.00 4.83 -2.55
N ASP A 68 9.25 4.80 -3.01
CA ASP A 68 9.64 4.37 -4.37
C ASP A 68 10.30 2.98 -4.39
N TRP A 69 10.07 2.19 -3.37
CA TRP A 69 10.64 0.86 -3.24
C TRP A 69 9.65 -0.24 -3.66
N SER A 70 10.11 -1.17 -4.46
CA SER A 70 9.42 -2.42 -4.78
C SER A 70 10.23 -3.60 -4.28
N GLN A 71 9.59 -4.50 -3.56
CA GLN A 71 10.18 -5.72 -3.03
C GLN A 71 10.06 -6.82 -4.07
N VAL A 72 11.18 -7.38 -4.50
CA VAL A 72 11.24 -8.59 -5.32
C VAL A 72 11.74 -9.72 -4.45
N THR A 73 10.99 -10.81 -4.35
CA THR A 73 11.37 -12.01 -3.59
C THR A 73 12.22 -12.95 -4.45
N LYS A 74 12.71 -14.06 -3.86
CA LYS A 74 13.39 -15.11 -4.62
C LYS A 74 12.50 -15.67 -5.73
N ALA A 75 11.22 -15.91 -5.46
CA ALA A 75 10.25 -16.35 -6.47
C ALA A 75 10.07 -15.29 -7.58
N GLY A 76 10.12 -14.01 -7.23
CA GLY A 76 10.07 -12.90 -8.19
C GLY A 76 11.31 -12.87 -9.09
N TRP A 77 12.50 -13.12 -8.57
CA TRP A 77 13.71 -13.24 -9.39
C TRP A 77 13.62 -14.40 -10.36
N ASN A 78 13.18 -15.58 -9.92
CA ASN A 78 12.95 -16.72 -10.79
C ASN A 78 11.93 -16.43 -11.90
N MET A 79 10.89 -15.63 -11.60
CA MET A 79 9.92 -15.19 -12.62
C MET A 79 10.58 -14.23 -13.61
N LEU A 80 11.39 -13.29 -13.17
CA LEU A 80 12.14 -12.39 -14.06
C LEU A 80 13.07 -13.14 -15.00
N ASP A 81 13.78 -14.14 -14.50
CA ASP A 81 14.62 -15.03 -15.31
C ASP A 81 13.77 -15.78 -16.36
N SER A 82 12.64 -16.34 -15.95
CA SER A 82 11.71 -17.03 -16.86
C SER A 82 11.14 -16.10 -17.94
N ILE A 83 10.82 -14.83 -17.59
CA ILE A 83 10.37 -13.84 -18.57
C ILE A 83 11.49 -13.51 -19.56
N SER A 84 12.69 -13.30 -19.04
CA SER A 84 13.86 -12.98 -19.88
C SER A 84 14.20 -14.10 -20.87
N GLU A 85 14.03 -15.34 -20.47
CA GLU A 85 14.30 -16.51 -21.31
C GLU A 85 13.19 -16.78 -22.31
N LYS A 86 11.92 -16.83 -21.86
CA LYS A 86 10.79 -17.29 -22.67
C LYS A 86 10.13 -16.18 -23.50
N VAL A 87 10.02 -14.97 -22.92
CA VAL A 87 9.29 -13.84 -23.52
C VAL A 87 10.04 -12.50 -23.34
N PRO A 88 11.30 -12.41 -23.81
CA PRO A 88 12.18 -11.28 -23.55
C PRO A 88 11.61 -9.93 -23.99
N ARG A 89 10.77 -9.92 -25.04
CA ARG A 89 10.14 -8.70 -25.57
C ARG A 89 9.14 -8.09 -24.58
N ALA A 90 8.51 -8.90 -23.73
CA ALA A 90 7.52 -8.49 -22.74
C ALA A 90 8.17 -8.07 -21.39
N PHE A 91 9.48 -8.27 -21.23
CA PHE A 91 10.19 -7.94 -19.98
C PHE A 91 10.04 -6.47 -19.57
N ARG A 92 10.12 -5.54 -20.53
CA ARG A 92 9.93 -4.11 -20.26
C ARG A 92 8.52 -3.80 -19.74
N LEU A 93 7.50 -4.46 -20.28
CA LEU A 93 6.11 -4.31 -19.84
C LEU A 93 5.90 -4.86 -18.44
N TYR A 94 6.46 -6.03 -18.12
CA TYR A 94 6.41 -6.58 -16.76
C TYR A 94 7.11 -5.68 -15.75
N SER A 95 8.30 -5.17 -16.08
CA SER A 95 9.04 -4.22 -15.23
C SER A 95 8.26 -2.94 -14.98
N PHE A 96 7.57 -2.42 -15.99
CA PHE A 96 6.68 -1.27 -15.85
C PHE A 96 5.55 -1.56 -14.86
N PHE A 97 4.88 -2.71 -14.98
CA PHE A 97 3.84 -3.09 -14.01
C PHE A 97 4.41 -3.23 -12.61
N ALA A 98 5.53 -3.92 -12.43
CA ALA A 98 6.18 -4.11 -11.14
C ALA A 98 6.54 -2.80 -10.43
N GLN A 99 6.92 -1.76 -11.19
CA GLN A 99 7.23 -0.44 -10.67
C GLN A 99 5.99 0.39 -10.33
N ASN A 100 4.86 0.14 -10.99
CA ASN A 100 3.65 0.95 -10.89
C ASN A 100 2.49 0.26 -10.15
N ILE A 101 2.69 -0.93 -9.58
CA ILE A 101 1.65 -1.60 -8.81
C ILE A 101 1.19 -0.75 -7.64
N ASP A 102 -0.11 -0.73 -7.41
CA ASP A 102 -0.71 -0.11 -6.25
C ASP A 102 -0.33 -0.85 -4.95
N LYS A 103 -0.01 -0.10 -3.90
CA LYS A 103 0.47 -0.63 -2.61
C LYS A 103 -0.59 -1.41 -1.83
N SER A 104 -1.85 -1.20 -2.14
CA SER A 104 -2.98 -1.82 -1.44
C SER A 104 -3.44 -3.10 -2.12
N CYS A 105 -3.52 -3.11 -3.46
CA CYS A 105 -4.09 -4.21 -4.21
C CYS A 105 -3.09 -5.00 -5.07
N GLY A 106 -1.88 -4.50 -5.29
CA GLY A 106 -0.87 -5.20 -6.10
C GLY A 106 -1.24 -5.33 -7.58
N ALA A 107 -2.04 -4.39 -8.09
CA ALA A 107 -2.43 -4.36 -9.49
C ALA A 107 -2.20 -2.97 -10.11
N VAL A 108 -2.11 -2.91 -11.42
CA VAL A 108 -2.05 -1.67 -12.20
C VAL A 108 -3.28 -1.61 -13.09
N VAL A 109 -4.04 -0.52 -12.99
CA VAL A 109 -5.14 -0.25 -13.92
C VAL A 109 -4.65 0.73 -14.98
N CYS A 110 -4.62 0.29 -16.23
CA CYS A 110 -4.21 1.16 -17.34
C CYS A 110 -4.86 0.76 -18.67
N ASP A 111 -4.90 1.74 -19.58
CA ASP A 111 -5.33 1.55 -20.94
C ASP A 111 -4.18 0.95 -21.78
N GLN A 112 -4.51 -0.01 -22.65
CA GLN A 112 -3.54 -0.61 -23.57
C GLN A 112 -3.04 0.41 -24.62
N LYS A 113 -3.85 1.40 -24.99
CA LYS A 113 -3.44 2.47 -25.88
C LYS A 113 -2.38 3.35 -25.21
N PHE A 114 -2.59 3.71 -23.94
CA PHE A 114 -1.57 4.41 -23.14
C PHE A 114 -0.24 3.63 -23.11
N LEU A 115 -0.28 2.30 -22.92
CA LEU A 115 0.92 1.46 -22.94
C LEU A 115 1.60 1.46 -24.32
N ALA A 116 0.82 1.41 -25.40
CA ALA A 116 1.34 1.48 -26.75
C ALA A 116 2.09 2.79 -27.02
N ASP A 117 1.50 3.91 -26.64
CA ASP A 117 2.09 5.24 -26.76
C ASP A 117 3.35 5.38 -25.87
N TYR A 118 3.28 4.90 -24.61
CA TYR A 118 4.40 4.95 -23.66
C TYR A 118 5.64 4.17 -24.14
N PHE A 119 5.43 2.97 -24.73
CA PHE A 119 6.52 2.13 -25.22
C PHE A 119 6.92 2.42 -26.68
N GLY A 120 6.16 3.27 -27.39
CA GLY A 120 6.41 3.59 -28.78
C GLY A 120 6.17 2.38 -29.72
N VAL A 121 5.18 1.55 -29.42
CA VAL A 121 4.84 0.33 -30.17
C VAL A 121 3.37 0.31 -30.57
N SER A 122 3.00 -0.58 -31.49
CA SER A 122 1.60 -0.73 -31.86
C SER A 122 0.75 -1.33 -30.71
N LEU A 123 -0.54 -1.02 -30.70
CA LEU A 123 -1.51 -1.60 -29.77
C LEU A 123 -1.49 -3.14 -29.86
N ARG A 124 -1.36 -3.67 -31.06
CA ARG A 124 -1.26 -5.12 -31.32
C ARG A 124 -0.03 -5.73 -30.66
N THR A 125 1.09 -5.03 -30.66
CA THR A 125 2.33 -5.46 -29.97
C THR A 125 2.11 -5.54 -28.46
N ILE A 126 1.47 -4.55 -27.85
CA ILE A 126 1.12 -4.57 -26.43
C ILE A 126 0.21 -5.75 -26.10
N GLN A 127 -0.79 -6.03 -26.94
CA GLN A 127 -1.68 -7.18 -26.76
C GLN A 127 -0.93 -8.51 -26.79
N TYR A 128 0.04 -8.67 -27.69
CA TYR A 128 0.91 -9.85 -27.73
C TYR A 128 1.76 -9.95 -26.44
N TRP A 129 2.42 -8.88 -26.02
CA TRP A 129 3.22 -8.91 -24.80
C TRP A 129 2.39 -9.23 -23.55
N ILE A 130 1.16 -8.72 -23.47
CA ILE A 130 0.23 -9.07 -22.40
C ILE A 130 -0.12 -10.56 -22.47
N GLY A 131 -0.46 -11.07 -23.64
CA GLY A 131 -0.77 -12.49 -23.85
C GLY A 131 0.41 -13.40 -23.48
N ASP A 132 1.62 -13.03 -23.87
CA ASP A 132 2.85 -13.74 -23.52
C ASP A 132 3.05 -13.80 -22.01
N LEU A 133 2.90 -12.66 -21.29
CA LEU A 133 3.01 -12.61 -19.84
C LEU A 133 1.89 -13.41 -19.14
N GLU A 134 0.67 -13.39 -19.67
CA GLU A 134 -0.42 -14.21 -19.15
C GLU A 134 -0.15 -15.72 -19.35
N SER A 135 0.43 -16.09 -20.50
CA SER A 135 0.70 -17.51 -20.84
C SER A 135 1.68 -18.17 -19.87
N ILE A 136 2.68 -17.43 -19.42
CA ILE A 136 3.67 -17.90 -18.43
C ILE A 136 3.23 -17.66 -16.98
N GLY A 137 2.04 -17.09 -16.78
CA GLY A 137 1.50 -16.82 -15.45
C GLY A 137 2.18 -15.66 -14.69
N ALA A 138 2.87 -14.77 -15.41
CA ALA A 138 3.52 -13.62 -14.79
C ALA A 138 2.52 -12.53 -14.33
N ILE A 139 1.40 -12.42 -15.04
CA ILE A 139 0.32 -11.46 -14.74
C ILE A 139 -1.05 -12.12 -14.89
N VAL A 140 -2.04 -11.52 -14.23
CA VAL A 140 -3.46 -11.80 -14.45
C VAL A 140 -4.13 -10.54 -14.94
N LYS A 141 -4.79 -10.64 -16.10
CA LYS A 141 -5.58 -9.56 -16.67
C LYS A 141 -7.03 -9.66 -16.20
N ILE A 142 -7.52 -8.62 -15.54
CA ILE A 142 -8.85 -8.55 -14.97
C ILE A 142 -9.61 -7.40 -15.65
N PRO A 143 -10.78 -7.63 -16.26
CA PRO A 143 -11.59 -6.57 -16.85
C PRO A 143 -12.19 -5.69 -15.73
N VAL A 144 -12.05 -4.36 -15.86
CA VAL A 144 -12.58 -3.35 -14.93
C VAL A 144 -13.29 -2.29 -15.77
N GLY A 145 -14.58 -2.49 -16.05
CA GLY A 145 -15.34 -1.62 -16.94
C GLY A 145 -14.75 -1.61 -18.35
N ILE A 146 -14.32 -0.44 -18.82
CA ILE A 146 -13.68 -0.24 -20.13
C ILE A 146 -12.17 -0.43 -20.11
N TYR A 147 -11.57 -0.57 -18.92
CA TYR A 147 -10.13 -0.76 -18.71
C TYR A 147 -9.79 -2.18 -18.28
N TYR A 148 -8.50 -2.43 -18.11
CA TYR A 148 -7.99 -3.68 -17.57
C TYR A 148 -7.11 -3.39 -16.36
N ALA A 149 -7.26 -4.20 -15.31
CA ALA A 149 -6.31 -4.29 -14.22
C ALA A 149 -5.34 -5.46 -14.49
N TYR A 150 -4.06 -5.21 -14.32
CA TYR A 150 -3.00 -6.20 -14.45
C TYR A 150 -2.46 -6.49 -13.06
N ALA A 151 -2.83 -7.63 -12.50
CA ALA A 151 -2.43 -8.06 -11.17
C ALA A 151 -1.17 -8.91 -11.25
N LEU A 152 -0.19 -8.61 -10.40
CA LEU A 152 1.03 -9.38 -10.20
C LEU A 152 0.90 -10.22 -8.93
N ASP A 153 1.62 -11.34 -8.88
CA ASP A 153 1.68 -12.16 -7.68
C ASP A 153 2.36 -11.38 -6.54
N PRO A 154 1.66 -11.09 -5.43
CA PRO A 154 2.19 -10.33 -4.30
C PRO A 154 3.36 -11.04 -3.59
N TYR A 155 3.54 -12.33 -3.83
CA TYR A 155 4.67 -13.11 -3.31
C TYR A 155 5.88 -13.09 -4.22
N GLN A 156 5.73 -12.61 -5.45
CA GLN A 156 6.83 -12.35 -6.38
C GLN A 156 7.29 -10.90 -6.31
N VAL A 157 6.35 -9.96 -6.48
CA VAL A 157 6.62 -8.51 -6.46
C VAL A 157 5.57 -7.79 -5.61
N TRP A 158 6.04 -6.94 -4.69
CA TRP A 158 5.16 -6.19 -3.82
C TRP A 158 5.71 -4.80 -3.48
N ARG A 159 4.83 -3.80 -3.35
CA ARG A 159 5.19 -2.42 -2.95
C ARG A 159 4.72 -2.02 -1.56
N GLY A 160 3.82 -2.78 -0.95
CA GLY A 160 3.22 -2.47 0.34
C GLY A 160 3.88 -3.21 1.51
N TYR A 161 3.25 -3.14 2.67
CA TYR A 161 3.65 -3.90 3.86
C TYR A 161 3.34 -5.39 3.68
N ASN A 162 4.18 -6.26 4.23
CA ASN A 162 3.98 -7.72 4.13
C ASN A 162 2.60 -8.17 4.65
N LYS A 163 2.07 -7.52 5.68
CA LYS A 163 0.74 -7.83 6.23
C LYS A 163 -0.41 -7.56 5.25
N SER A 164 -0.22 -6.67 4.27
CA SER A 164 -1.26 -6.33 3.29
C SER A 164 -1.27 -7.26 2.07
N LYS A 165 -0.26 -8.10 1.86
CA LYS A 165 -0.19 -9.05 0.74
C LYS A 165 -1.42 -9.96 0.60
N LYS A 166 -2.01 -10.36 1.73
CA LYS A 166 -3.22 -11.21 1.75
C LYS A 166 -4.47 -10.54 1.17
N TYR A 167 -4.48 -9.21 1.09
CA TYR A 167 -5.57 -8.42 0.50
C TYR A 167 -5.29 -8.01 -0.95
N ALA A 168 -4.22 -8.51 -1.56
CA ALA A 168 -3.91 -8.21 -2.95
C ALA A 168 -5.05 -8.63 -3.88
N ALA A 169 -5.25 -7.88 -4.95
CA ALA A 169 -6.26 -8.19 -5.97
C ALA A 169 -6.06 -9.59 -6.59
N PHE A 170 -4.83 -10.06 -6.62
CA PHE A 170 -4.46 -11.41 -7.03
C PHE A 170 -5.11 -12.50 -6.16
N ASN A 171 -5.29 -12.24 -4.87
CA ASN A 171 -5.93 -13.16 -3.91
C ASN A 171 -7.43 -12.92 -3.76
N ALA A 172 -7.97 -11.84 -4.34
CA ALA A 172 -9.37 -11.52 -4.24
C ALA A 172 -10.20 -12.45 -5.13
N LYS A 173 -11.20 -13.09 -4.54
CA LYS A 173 -12.24 -13.81 -5.30
C LYS A 173 -13.14 -12.78 -5.95
N THR A 174 -12.97 -12.55 -7.25
CA THR A 174 -13.93 -11.78 -8.02
C THR A 174 -15.13 -12.71 -8.31
N LEU A 175 -16.29 -12.38 -7.73
CA LEU A 175 -17.51 -13.15 -7.90
C LEU A 175 -18.31 -12.58 -9.07
N THR A 176 -17.91 -12.86 -10.31
CA THR A 176 -18.73 -12.57 -11.50
C THR A 176 -18.99 -13.84 -12.30
N GLN A 177 -20.16 -13.95 -12.94
CA GLN A 177 -20.58 -15.16 -13.68
C GLN A 177 -19.66 -15.56 -14.85
N LYS A 178 -18.73 -14.68 -15.26
CA LYS A 178 -17.73 -14.94 -16.30
C LYS A 178 -16.38 -15.46 -15.76
N ASP A 179 -16.25 -15.62 -14.45
CA ASP A 179 -14.95 -15.72 -13.78
C ASP A 179 -14.37 -17.14 -13.66
N GLY A 180 -15.03 -18.16 -14.13
CA GLY A 180 -14.50 -19.52 -14.06
C GLY A 180 -13.11 -19.68 -14.70
N VAL A 181 -12.75 -18.86 -15.70
CA VAL A 181 -11.43 -18.87 -16.33
C VAL A 181 -10.39 -18.11 -15.50
N ILE A 182 -10.78 -16.97 -14.92
CA ILE A 182 -9.89 -16.15 -14.07
C ILE A 182 -9.62 -16.88 -12.76
N ASP A 183 -10.65 -17.42 -12.12
CA ASP A 183 -10.52 -18.22 -10.89
C ASP A 183 -9.62 -19.45 -11.12
N ARG A 184 -9.73 -20.10 -12.29
CA ARG A 184 -8.85 -21.22 -12.67
C ARG A 184 -7.40 -20.77 -12.83
N LYS A 185 -7.13 -19.62 -13.49
CA LYS A 185 -5.78 -19.07 -13.63
C LYS A 185 -5.19 -18.71 -12.27
N LEU A 186 -5.95 -18.05 -11.41
CA LEU A 186 -5.53 -17.71 -10.03
C LEU A 186 -5.23 -18.97 -9.21
N ARG A 187 -6.06 -19.99 -9.29
CA ARG A 187 -5.83 -21.29 -8.61
C ARG A 187 -4.57 -21.98 -9.12
N LEU A 188 -4.34 -21.99 -10.43
CA LEU A 188 -3.13 -22.57 -11.02
C LEU A 188 -1.86 -21.85 -10.57
N MET A 189 -1.91 -20.54 -10.42
CA MET A 189 -0.79 -19.75 -9.89
C MET A 189 -0.55 -20.03 -8.42
N LEU A 190 -1.61 -20.16 -7.63
CA LEU A 190 -1.53 -20.49 -6.19
C LEU A 190 -1.04 -21.92 -5.96
N SER A 191 -1.51 -22.91 -6.75
CA SER A 191 -1.06 -24.30 -6.62
C SER A 191 0.43 -24.47 -6.96
N ARG A 192 0.93 -23.80 -8.00
CA ARG A 192 2.36 -23.79 -8.33
C ARG A 192 3.21 -23.21 -7.18
N ARG A 193 2.66 -22.28 -6.43
CA ARG A 193 3.32 -21.70 -5.27
C ARG A 193 3.41 -22.69 -4.12
N GLU A 194 2.33 -23.42 -3.82
CA GLU A 194 2.32 -24.46 -2.77
C GLU A 194 3.32 -25.57 -3.07
N GLU A 195 3.43 -25.99 -4.34
CA GLU A 195 4.46 -26.95 -4.79
C GLU A 195 5.88 -26.40 -4.57
N PHE A 196 6.10 -25.11 -4.85
CA PHE A 196 7.41 -24.47 -4.67
C PHE A 196 7.77 -24.29 -3.19
N GLU A 197 6.84 -23.89 -2.35
CA GLU A 197 7.02 -23.78 -0.89
C GLU A 197 7.22 -25.15 -0.24
N GLY A 198 6.54 -26.18 -0.74
CA GLY A 198 6.73 -27.58 -0.34
C GLY A 198 8.15 -28.08 -0.67
N SER A 199 8.64 -27.81 -1.87
CA SER A 199 9.99 -28.17 -2.32
C SER A 199 11.09 -27.48 -1.52
N LEU A 200 10.89 -26.24 -1.06
CA LEU A 200 11.85 -25.54 -0.21
C LEU A 200 11.91 -26.10 1.21
N LYS A 201 10.81 -26.61 1.74
CA LYS A 201 10.76 -27.23 3.08
C LYS A 201 11.45 -28.58 3.10
N THR A 202 11.33 -29.37 2.04
CA THR A 202 12.00 -30.67 1.92
C THR A 202 13.52 -30.55 1.78
N SER A 203 14.01 -29.53 1.04
CA SER A 203 15.45 -29.30 0.88
C SER A 203 16.18 -28.79 2.14
N ASN A 204 15.46 -28.24 3.11
CA ASN A 204 16.04 -27.80 4.38
C ASN A 204 16.05 -28.89 5.46
N HIS A 205 15.42 -30.04 5.22
CA HIS A 205 15.41 -31.17 6.16
C HIS A 205 16.51 -32.18 5.90
N ASP A 206 17.18 -32.08 4.75
CA ASP A 206 18.28 -32.97 4.35
C ASP A 206 19.67 -32.39 4.69
N LEU A 207 19.75 -31.33 5.52
CA LEU A 207 20.98 -30.63 5.92
C LEU A 207 21.24 -30.64 7.42
N ASP A 208 20.50 -31.45 8.22
CA ASP A 208 20.80 -31.68 9.66
C ASP A 208 21.34 -33.07 9.90
#